data_afc097e931fb586b61823a5f39ef926c
#
_entry.id   afc097e931fb586b61823a5f39ef926c
#
_cell.length_a   1.000
_cell.length_b   1.000
_cell.length_c   1.000
_cell.angle_alpha   90.00
_cell.angle_beta   90.00
_cell.angle_gamma   90.00
#
_symmetry.space_group_name_H-M   'P 1'
#
loop_
_entity.id
_entity.type
_entity.pdbx_description
1 polymer ?
#
loop_
_entity_poly.entity_id
_entity_poly.type
_entity_poly.pdbx_seq_one_letter_code
_entity_poly.pdbx_strand_id
1 'polypeptide(L)'
;AGKTIMAGLLVKELLIRGDVQRCLICAPGSLVEQWQDEMAVRFQLPFQIITRDTIESSLTGNPFAETDLVIARLDQMARSEEVQAKLRQTDWDLVVCDEAHKMSASFFNGEVRETKRYQLGRLLGEVTRHLLLMTATPHNGKDEDFQLFMALLDADRFEGRFRDGVHTVDTSDLMRRLTKESLVKFDGTPLFPERHAHTPTYKLSDGEAALY
;
A
#
# COMPACT_ATOMS: atom_id res chain seq x y z
N ALA A 1 -6.46 -4.73 -11.12
CA ALA A 1 -7.26 -3.62 -11.61
C ALA A 1 -8.36 -3.30 -10.59
N GLY A 2 -8.69 -2.01 -10.38
CA GLY A 2 -9.79 -1.63 -9.50
C GLY A 2 -9.48 -1.53 -8.01
N LYS A 3 -8.23 -1.59 -7.57
CA LYS A 3 -7.85 -1.49 -6.14
C LYS A 3 -8.44 -0.24 -5.47
N THR A 4 -8.33 0.92 -6.09
CA THR A 4 -8.86 2.20 -5.57
C THR A 4 -10.37 2.14 -5.37
N ILE A 5 -11.10 1.57 -6.34
CA ILE A 5 -12.57 1.40 -6.25
C ILE A 5 -12.94 0.44 -5.12
N MET A 6 -12.25 -0.68 -4.99
CA MET A 6 -12.49 -1.65 -3.91
C MET A 6 -12.24 -1.02 -2.52
N ALA A 7 -11.14 -0.28 -2.38
CA ALA A 7 -10.85 0.43 -1.14
C ALA A 7 -11.87 1.54 -0.86
N GLY A 8 -12.27 2.32 -1.88
CA GLY A 8 -13.29 3.35 -1.74
C GLY A 8 -14.65 2.79 -1.30
N LEU A 9 -15.06 1.64 -1.85
CA LEU A 9 -16.28 0.93 -1.42
C LEU A 9 -16.17 0.49 0.05
N LEU A 10 -15.03 -0.10 0.43
CA LEU A 10 -14.78 -0.53 1.81
C LEU A 10 -14.83 0.67 2.78
N VAL A 11 -14.09 1.73 2.47
CA VAL A 11 -14.07 2.95 3.30
C VAL A 11 -15.48 3.54 3.44
N LYS A 12 -16.21 3.67 2.32
CA LYS A 12 -17.57 4.20 2.33
C LYS A 12 -18.52 3.37 3.19
N GLU A 13 -18.45 2.05 3.06
CA GLU A 13 -19.29 1.14 3.84
C GLU A 13 -18.97 1.23 5.35
N LEU A 14 -17.69 1.23 5.73
CA LEU A 14 -17.29 1.34 7.13
C LEU A 14 -17.65 2.68 7.75
N LEU A 15 -17.57 3.79 6.99
CA LEU A 15 -18.01 5.12 7.43
C LEU A 15 -19.53 5.16 7.63
N ILE A 16 -20.32 4.57 6.72
CA ILE A 16 -21.79 4.52 6.83
C ILE A 16 -22.22 3.70 8.05
N ARG A 17 -21.52 2.60 8.33
CA ARG A 17 -21.80 1.77 9.52
C ARG A 17 -21.36 2.42 10.82
N GLY A 18 -20.50 3.44 10.77
CA GLY A 18 -19.90 4.05 11.95
C GLY A 18 -18.75 3.22 12.56
N ASP A 19 -18.28 2.18 11.85
CA ASP A 19 -17.13 1.36 12.28
C ASP A 19 -15.80 2.10 12.13
N VAL A 20 -15.75 3.07 11.20
CA VAL A 20 -14.62 3.96 10.94
C VAL A 20 -15.12 5.40 10.96
N GLN A 21 -14.42 6.27 11.67
CA GLN A 21 -14.61 7.71 11.65
C GLN A 21 -13.41 8.40 11.00
N ARG A 22 -12.20 7.93 11.33
CA ARG A 22 -10.95 8.50 10.86
C ARG A 22 -10.22 7.57 9.92
N CYS A 23 -9.98 8.04 8.70
CA CYS A 23 -9.29 7.26 7.66
C CYS A 23 -8.13 8.05 7.06
N LEU A 24 -6.93 7.43 7.04
CA LEU A 24 -5.75 7.96 6.37
C LEU A 24 -5.42 7.11 5.15
N ILE A 25 -5.32 7.73 3.99
CA ILE A 25 -4.82 7.10 2.76
C ILE A 25 -3.39 7.55 2.50
N CYS A 26 -2.46 6.60 2.45
CA CYS A 26 -1.06 6.81 2.10
C CYS A 26 -0.83 6.36 0.67
N ALA A 27 -0.55 7.27 -0.25
CA ALA A 27 -0.36 6.97 -1.66
C ALA A 27 0.97 7.57 -2.20
N PRO A 28 1.52 7.02 -3.30
CA PRO A 28 2.59 7.67 -4.03
C PRO A 28 2.21 9.10 -4.44
N GLY A 29 3.18 10.02 -4.42
CA GLY A 29 2.92 11.44 -4.68
C GLY A 29 2.19 11.73 -6.00
N SER A 30 2.42 10.91 -7.03
CA SER A 30 1.75 11.03 -8.34
C SER A 30 0.30 10.55 -8.35
N LEU A 31 -0.19 9.92 -7.29
CA LEU A 31 -1.53 9.32 -7.22
C LEU A 31 -2.44 10.01 -6.19
N VAL A 32 -1.94 10.96 -5.40
CA VAL A 32 -2.75 11.56 -4.32
C VAL A 32 -3.94 12.36 -4.84
N GLU A 33 -3.75 13.13 -5.90
CA GLU A 33 -4.81 13.89 -6.56
C GLU A 33 -5.85 12.95 -7.19
N GLN A 34 -5.41 11.88 -7.86
CA GLN A 34 -6.32 10.86 -8.40
C GLN A 34 -7.13 10.18 -7.29
N TRP A 35 -6.50 9.87 -6.15
CA TRP A 35 -7.20 9.33 -5.00
C TRP A 35 -8.27 10.29 -4.48
N GLN A 36 -7.93 11.58 -4.34
CA GLN A 36 -8.89 12.60 -3.90
C GLN A 36 -10.08 12.72 -4.84
N ASP A 37 -9.81 12.80 -6.15
CA ASP A 37 -10.85 12.91 -7.17
C ASP A 37 -11.78 11.68 -7.17
N GLU A 38 -11.21 10.46 -7.10
CA GLU A 38 -12.02 9.24 -7.07
C GLU A 38 -12.86 9.15 -5.80
N MET A 39 -12.31 9.52 -4.63
CA MET A 39 -13.05 9.55 -3.37
C MET A 39 -14.19 10.57 -3.41
N ALA A 40 -13.93 11.76 -3.93
CA ALA A 40 -14.93 12.82 -4.04
C ALA A 40 -16.04 12.50 -5.06
N VAL A 41 -15.65 12.12 -6.29
CA VAL A 41 -16.60 11.96 -7.40
C VAL A 41 -17.41 10.67 -7.28
N ARG A 42 -16.77 9.55 -6.94
CA ARG A 42 -17.45 8.24 -6.93
C ARG A 42 -18.09 7.91 -5.59
N PHE A 43 -17.46 8.34 -4.50
CA PHE A 43 -17.88 7.96 -3.15
C PHE A 43 -18.45 9.13 -2.33
N GLN A 44 -18.32 10.37 -2.81
CA GLN A 44 -18.75 11.59 -2.09
C GLN A 44 -18.07 11.68 -0.70
N LEU A 45 -16.80 11.32 -0.65
CA LEU A 45 -15.97 11.39 0.54
C LEU A 45 -14.98 12.55 0.42
N PRO A 46 -15.06 13.56 1.31
CA PRO A 46 -14.26 14.79 1.21
C PRO A 46 -12.86 14.61 1.83
N PHE A 47 -12.05 13.75 1.25
CA PHE A 47 -10.68 13.59 1.68
C PHE A 47 -9.84 14.84 1.41
N GLN A 48 -9.01 15.22 2.38
CA GLN A 48 -8.09 16.35 2.25
C GLN A 48 -6.66 15.85 2.08
N ILE A 49 -5.94 16.43 1.11
CA ILE A 49 -4.52 16.12 0.90
C ILE A 49 -3.67 16.94 1.87
N ILE A 50 -2.81 16.27 2.64
CA ILE A 50 -1.81 16.94 3.47
C ILE A 50 -0.67 17.41 2.57
N THR A 51 -0.53 18.71 2.47
CA THR A 51 0.55 19.42 1.78
C THR A 51 1.46 20.11 2.79
N ARG A 52 2.54 20.69 2.31
CA ARG A 52 3.39 21.53 3.15
C ARG A 52 2.62 22.75 3.69
N ASP A 53 1.81 23.37 2.83
CA ASP A 53 1.01 24.55 3.18
C ASP A 53 -0.03 24.21 4.26
N THR A 54 -0.67 23.02 4.19
CA THR A 54 -1.62 22.60 5.24
C THR A 54 -0.92 22.33 6.57
N ILE A 55 0.35 21.87 6.55
CA ILE A 55 1.13 21.68 7.77
C ILE A 55 1.48 23.03 8.40
N GLU A 56 1.90 24.01 7.58
CA GLU A 56 2.28 25.35 8.02
C GLU A 56 1.08 26.18 8.49
N SER A 57 -0.10 25.98 7.90
CA SER A 57 -1.35 26.70 8.23
C SER A 57 -2.22 26.03 9.29
N SER A 58 -1.80 24.87 9.82
CA SER A 58 -2.55 24.13 10.84
C SER A 58 -2.73 24.94 12.11
N LEU A 59 -3.96 25.04 12.60
CA LEU A 59 -4.33 25.82 13.79
C LEU A 59 -3.78 25.19 15.08
N THR A 60 -3.77 23.86 15.15
CA THR A 60 -3.26 23.10 16.29
C THR A 60 -1.77 22.78 16.15
N GLY A 61 -1.16 23.08 15.00
CA GLY A 61 0.17 22.64 14.62
C GLY A 61 0.23 21.18 14.16
N ASN A 62 -0.90 20.47 14.13
CA ASN A 62 -1.00 19.08 13.67
C ASN A 62 -2.22 18.87 12.76
N PRO A 63 -2.09 18.97 11.42
CA PRO A 63 -3.19 18.82 10.49
C PRO A 63 -3.82 17.42 10.53
N PHE A 64 -3.08 16.39 10.96
CA PHE A 64 -3.63 15.05 11.14
C PHE A 64 -4.64 14.96 12.30
N ALA A 65 -4.57 15.87 13.27
CA ALA A 65 -5.54 15.93 14.36
C ALA A 65 -6.79 16.74 14.01
N GLU A 66 -6.69 17.61 12.98
CA GLU A 66 -7.76 18.52 12.58
C GLU A 66 -8.74 17.91 11.57
N THR A 67 -8.33 16.83 10.89
CA THR A 67 -9.09 16.26 9.76
C THR A 67 -9.21 14.75 9.90
N ASP A 68 -10.43 14.24 9.73
CA ASP A 68 -10.72 12.81 9.88
C ASP A 68 -10.48 11.99 8.62
N LEU A 69 -10.64 12.59 7.42
CA LEU A 69 -10.43 11.95 6.13
C LEU A 69 -9.23 12.58 5.42
N VAL A 70 -8.11 11.90 5.45
CA VAL A 70 -6.82 12.46 5.02
C VAL A 70 -6.16 11.60 3.94
N ILE A 71 -5.56 12.26 2.95
CA ILE A 71 -4.62 11.66 2.00
C ILE A 71 -3.24 12.27 2.22
N ALA A 72 -2.21 11.43 2.34
CA ALA A 72 -0.84 11.87 2.51
C ALA A 72 0.11 11.18 1.54
N ARG A 73 1.17 11.90 1.16
CA ARG A 73 2.20 11.38 0.26
C ARG A 73 3.15 10.44 1.01
N LEU A 74 3.20 9.18 0.61
CA LEU A 74 4.03 8.14 1.22
C LEU A 74 5.49 8.58 1.37
N ASP A 75 6.07 9.15 0.31
CA ASP A 75 7.48 9.55 0.31
C ASP A 75 7.78 10.74 1.22
N GLN A 76 6.85 11.69 1.34
CA GLN A 76 6.96 12.82 2.24
C GLN A 76 6.93 12.35 3.71
N MET A 77 5.96 11.49 4.03
CA MET A 77 5.83 10.92 5.37
C MET A 77 7.05 10.08 5.75
N ALA A 78 7.59 9.27 4.81
CA ALA A 78 8.76 8.44 5.07
C ALA A 78 10.06 9.23 5.31
N ARG A 79 10.17 10.45 4.76
CA ARG A 79 11.40 11.27 4.86
C ARG A 79 11.38 12.29 5.98
N SER A 80 10.21 12.71 6.43
CA SER A 80 10.05 13.80 7.41
C SER A 80 9.78 13.24 8.80
N GLU A 81 10.76 13.34 9.68
CA GLU A 81 10.62 12.99 11.10
C GLU A 81 9.59 13.89 11.80
N GLU A 82 9.50 15.17 11.42
CA GLU A 82 8.49 16.10 11.93
C GLU A 82 7.07 15.61 11.61
N VAL A 83 6.81 15.20 10.36
CA VAL A 83 5.51 14.66 9.96
C VAL A 83 5.19 13.37 10.71
N GLN A 84 6.17 12.49 10.90
CA GLN A 84 6.00 11.26 11.67
C GLN A 84 5.74 11.56 13.16
N ALA A 85 6.39 12.57 13.74
CA ALA A 85 6.13 12.98 15.12
C ALA A 85 4.68 13.48 15.31
N LYS A 86 4.16 14.26 14.34
CA LYS A 86 2.76 14.68 14.32
C LYS A 86 1.79 13.52 14.17
N LEU A 87 2.12 12.55 13.30
CA LEU A 87 1.31 11.35 13.08
C LEU A 87 1.22 10.47 14.34
N ARG A 88 2.33 10.32 15.10
CA ARG A 88 2.34 9.58 16.38
C ARG A 88 1.41 10.15 17.46
N GLN A 89 0.99 11.38 17.31
CA GLN A 89 0.07 12.05 18.24
C GLN A 89 -1.41 11.84 17.86
N THR A 90 -1.68 11.00 16.87
CA THR A 90 -3.03 10.77 16.34
C THR A 90 -3.31 9.29 16.25
N ASP A 91 -4.58 8.92 16.44
CA ASP A 91 -5.09 7.56 16.28
C ASP A 91 -6.01 7.50 15.06
N TRP A 92 -5.92 6.41 14.31
CA TRP A 92 -6.69 6.17 13.10
C TRP A 92 -7.50 4.88 13.22
N ASP A 93 -8.74 4.89 12.76
CA ASP A 93 -9.54 3.66 12.68
C ASP A 93 -9.07 2.80 11.50
N LEU A 94 -8.74 3.45 10.38
CA LEU A 94 -8.27 2.76 9.18
C LEU A 94 -7.15 3.55 8.51
N VAL A 95 -6.04 2.86 8.22
CA VAL A 95 -4.99 3.35 7.32
C VAL A 95 -4.95 2.48 6.07
N VAL A 96 -5.02 3.12 4.90
CA VAL A 96 -4.92 2.47 3.59
C VAL A 96 -3.60 2.88 2.94
N CYS A 97 -2.76 1.91 2.59
CA CYS A 97 -1.48 2.17 1.91
C CYS A 97 -1.54 1.64 0.47
N ASP A 98 -1.50 2.54 -0.50
CA ASP A 98 -1.41 2.16 -1.92
C ASP A 98 0.05 1.97 -2.35
N GLU A 99 0.25 1.05 -3.31
CA GLU A 99 1.56 0.59 -3.77
C GLU A 99 2.47 0.17 -2.59
N ALA A 100 1.89 -0.56 -1.64
CA ALA A 100 2.50 -0.94 -0.38
C ALA A 100 3.79 -1.78 -0.54
N HIS A 101 4.04 -2.40 -1.71
CA HIS A 101 5.33 -3.04 -2.00
C HIS A 101 6.53 -2.10 -1.86
N LYS A 102 6.30 -0.78 -1.93
CA LYS A 102 7.35 0.23 -1.67
C LYS A 102 7.77 0.30 -0.20
N MET A 103 6.94 -0.20 0.72
CA MET A 103 7.26 -0.31 2.15
C MET A 103 7.92 -1.66 2.43
N SER A 104 9.02 -1.93 1.75
CA SER A 104 9.77 -3.18 1.87
C SER A 104 11.02 -3.03 2.73
N ALA A 105 11.37 -4.11 3.40
CA ALA A 105 12.68 -4.35 3.97
C ALA A 105 13.33 -5.53 3.23
N SER A 106 14.61 -5.71 3.39
CA SER A 106 15.35 -6.83 2.82
C SER A 106 16.21 -7.51 3.87
N PHE A 107 16.40 -8.81 3.71
CA PHE A 107 17.29 -9.59 4.52
C PHE A 107 18.61 -9.78 3.76
N PHE A 108 19.74 -9.34 4.36
CA PHE A 108 21.05 -9.44 3.75
C PHE A 108 22.13 -9.76 4.80
N ASN A 109 22.93 -10.79 4.57
CA ASN A 109 23.99 -11.24 5.48
C ASN A 109 23.54 -11.47 6.95
N GLY A 110 22.34 -12.02 7.15
CA GLY A 110 21.84 -12.30 8.49
C GLY A 110 21.21 -11.08 9.20
N GLU A 111 21.15 -9.92 8.54
CA GLU A 111 20.58 -8.69 9.11
C GLU A 111 19.41 -8.17 8.28
N VAL A 112 18.42 -7.61 8.97
CA VAL A 112 17.29 -6.92 8.33
C VAL A 112 17.72 -5.49 8.00
N ARG A 113 17.61 -5.14 6.72
CA ARG A 113 17.81 -3.77 6.23
C ARG A 113 16.45 -3.11 5.99
N GLU A 114 16.05 -2.27 6.92
CA GLU A 114 14.83 -1.51 6.86
C GLU A 114 15.00 -0.24 6.01
N THR A 115 14.06 -0.02 5.08
CA THR A 115 13.96 1.27 4.39
C THR A 115 13.18 2.26 5.26
N LYS A 116 13.34 3.59 5.02
CA LYS A 116 12.52 4.61 5.68
C LYS A 116 11.01 4.41 5.46
N ARG A 117 10.62 3.84 4.31
CA ARG A 117 9.23 3.51 4.02
C ARG A 117 8.74 2.31 4.83
N TYR A 118 9.60 1.33 5.08
CA TYR A 118 9.27 0.21 5.95
C TYR A 118 9.06 0.67 7.40
N GLN A 119 9.96 1.53 7.90
CA GLN A 119 9.83 2.14 9.23
C GLN A 119 8.53 2.96 9.35
N LEU A 120 8.16 3.70 8.29
CA LEU A 120 6.86 4.34 8.22
C LEU A 120 5.72 3.32 8.27
N GLY A 121 5.81 2.20 7.55
CA GLY A 121 4.80 1.14 7.58
C GLY A 121 4.56 0.59 8.99
N ARG A 122 5.63 0.39 9.76
CA ARG A 122 5.54 0.00 11.19
C ARG A 122 4.83 1.07 12.01
N LEU A 123 5.24 2.34 11.85
CA LEU A 123 4.57 3.45 12.54
C LEU A 123 3.07 3.52 12.21
N LEU A 124 2.69 3.34 10.94
CA LEU A 124 1.28 3.33 10.54
C LEU A 124 0.50 2.19 11.20
N GLY A 125 1.12 1.02 11.38
CA GLY A 125 0.54 -0.08 12.13
C GLY A 125 0.35 0.23 13.62
N GLU A 126 1.25 1.01 14.22
CA GLU A 126 1.17 1.42 15.65
C GLU A 126 0.05 2.44 15.90
N VAL A 127 -0.24 3.33 14.95
CA VAL A 127 -1.22 4.44 15.12
C VAL A 127 -2.59 4.12 14.53
N THR A 128 -2.80 2.90 14.02
CA THR A 128 -4.09 2.52 13.43
C THR A 128 -4.68 1.26 14.05
N ARG A 129 -5.99 1.22 14.10
CA ARG A 129 -6.73 0.02 14.48
C ARG A 129 -6.76 -1.02 13.36
N HIS A 130 -6.86 -0.58 12.10
CA HIS A 130 -6.88 -1.43 10.92
C HIS A 130 -5.91 -0.91 9.86
N LEU A 131 -5.03 -1.79 9.38
CA LEU A 131 -4.06 -1.47 8.32
C LEU A 131 -4.39 -2.25 7.05
N LEU A 132 -4.68 -1.54 5.96
CA LEU A 132 -4.93 -2.11 4.64
C LEU A 132 -3.75 -1.82 3.70
N LEU A 133 -3.00 -2.85 3.35
CA LEU A 133 -1.90 -2.76 2.39
C LEU A 133 -2.37 -3.20 1.00
N MET A 134 -2.28 -2.32 0.03
CA MET A 134 -2.68 -2.60 -1.35
C MET A 134 -1.47 -2.60 -2.28
N THR A 135 -1.31 -3.65 -3.05
CA THR A 135 -0.23 -3.77 -4.04
C THR A 135 -0.64 -4.66 -5.21
N ALA A 136 -0.02 -4.44 -6.37
CA ALA A 136 -0.12 -5.36 -7.50
C ALA A 136 0.92 -6.50 -7.39
N THR A 137 2.01 -6.28 -6.65
CA THR A 137 3.19 -7.15 -6.56
C THR A 137 3.61 -7.32 -5.11
N PRO A 138 2.89 -8.14 -4.31
CA PRO A 138 3.21 -8.33 -2.89
C PRO A 138 4.54 -9.05 -2.68
N HIS A 139 5.02 -9.79 -3.68
CA HIS A 139 6.21 -10.65 -3.62
C HIS A 139 7.21 -10.24 -4.69
N ASN A 140 8.47 -10.03 -4.30
CA ASN A 140 9.59 -9.67 -5.18
C ASN A 140 10.44 -10.88 -5.64
N GLY A 141 10.02 -12.11 -5.30
CA GLY A 141 10.72 -13.36 -5.61
C GLY A 141 11.58 -13.91 -4.46
N LYS A 142 11.70 -13.17 -3.34
CA LYS A 142 12.41 -13.61 -2.13
C LYS A 142 11.42 -13.79 -0.98
N ASP A 143 11.38 -15.00 -0.43
CA ASP A 143 10.44 -15.34 0.65
C ASP A 143 10.70 -14.54 1.93
N GLU A 144 11.96 -14.28 2.25
CA GLU A 144 12.33 -13.49 3.42
C GLU A 144 11.83 -12.05 3.33
N ASP A 145 11.97 -11.41 2.16
CA ASP A 145 11.49 -10.03 1.95
C ASP A 145 9.96 -9.98 2.00
N PHE A 146 9.28 -11.04 1.52
CA PHE A 146 7.83 -11.17 1.63
C PHE A 146 7.37 -11.35 3.08
N GLN A 147 8.08 -12.14 3.88
CA GLN A 147 7.79 -12.27 5.31
C GLN A 147 7.95 -10.94 6.04
N LEU A 148 9.01 -10.17 5.76
CA LEU A 148 9.19 -8.84 6.31
C LEU A 148 8.04 -7.89 5.91
N PHE A 149 7.57 -7.98 4.67
CA PHE A 149 6.40 -7.22 4.23
C PHE A 149 5.13 -7.61 5.00
N MET A 150 4.91 -8.91 5.21
CA MET A 150 3.78 -9.41 6.00
C MET A 150 3.89 -9.08 7.49
N ALA A 151 5.11 -8.91 8.02
CA ALA A 151 5.35 -8.47 9.39
C ALA A 151 4.85 -7.05 9.68
N LEU A 152 4.55 -6.23 8.66
CA LEU A 152 3.84 -4.96 8.83
C LEU A 152 2.39 -5.15 9.31
N LEU A 153 1.78 -6.31 9.04
CA LEU A 153 0.43 -6.66 9.47
C LEU A 153 0.42 -7.44 10.79
N ASP A 154 1.38 -8.35 10.95
CA ASP A 154 1.51 -9.21 12.13
C ASP A 154 2.99 -9.56 12.35
N ALA A 155 3.66 -8.79 13.20
CA ALA A 155 5.08 -8.96 13.47
C ALA A 155 5.37 -10.26 14.24
N ASP A 156 4.47 -10.71 15.08
CA ASP A 156 4.66 -11.92 15.89
C ASP A 156 4.61 -13.19 15.03
N ARG A 157 3.77 -13.17 14.00
CA ARG A 157 3.58 -14.28 13.07
C ARG A 157 4.68 -14.36 12.01
N PHE A 158 5.25 -13.19 11.61
CA PHE A 158 6.24 -13.07 10.54
C PHE A 158 7.54 -12.48 11.09
N GLU A 159 8.39 -13.33 11.68
CA GLU A 159 9.65 -12.89 12.32
C GLU A 159 10.75 -12.42 11.34
N GLY A 160 10.52 -12.54 10.02
CA GLY A 160 11.52 -12.18 9.00
C GLY A 160 12.79 -13.05 9.00
N ARG A 161 12.88 -14.04 9.86
CA ARG A 161 13.97 -15.01 9.90
C ARG A 161 13.52 -16.28 9.21
N PHE A 162 14.18 -16.59 8.11
CA PHE A 162 14.03 -17.87 7.44
C PHE A 162 14.57 -18.97 8.38
N ARG A 163 13.69 -19.78 8.94
CA ARG A 163 14.06 -21.06 9.53
C ARG A 163 14.02 -22.09 8.42
N ASP A 164 15.20 -22.58 8.01
CA ASP A 164 15.33 -23.58 6.96
C ASP A 164 14.24 -24.66 7.04
N GLY A 165 13.38 -24.68 6.05
CA GLY A 165 12.64 -25.86 5.60
C GLY A 165 11.35 -26.21 6.29
N VAL A 166 10.74 -25.43 7.21
CA VAL A 166 9.63 -25.99 8.01
C VAL A 166 8.29 -25.23 7.96
N HIS A 167 8.21 -23.96 7.59
CA HIS A 167 6.90 -23.28 7.64
C HIS A 167 6.65 -22.36 6.45
N THR A 168 5.84 -22.83 5.51
CA THR A 168 4.99 -21.94 4.71
C THR A 168 3.93 -21.38 5.65
N VAL A 169 4.09 -20.13 6.08
CA VAL A 169 3.08 -19.46 6.91
C VAL A 169 1.83 -19.25 6.06
N ASP A 170 0.69 -19.79 6.50
CA ASP A 170 -0.59 -19.54 5.85
C ASP A 170 -0.94 -18.04 5.96
N THR A 171 -1.17 -17.40 4.83
CA THR A 171 -1.51 -15.98 4.71
C THR A 171 -2.95 -15.77 4.22
N SER A 172 -3.75 -16.82 4.12
CA SER A 172 -5.08 -16.80 3.51
C SER A 172 -6.08 -15.90 4.27
N ASP A 173 -5.88 -15.74 5.57
CA ASP A 173 -6.65 -14.86 6.44
C ASP A 173 -6.21 -13.38 6.39
N LEU A 174 -4.94 -13.11 6.03
CA LEU A 174 -4.36 -11.77 5.99
C LEU A 174 -4.28 -11.20 4.56
N MET A 175 -4.24 -12.05 3.53
CA MET A 175 -4.04 -11.62 2.17
C MET A 175 -5.13 -12.11 1.22
N ARG A 176 -5.72 -11.17 0.45
CA ARG A 176 -6.59 -11.50 -0.67
C ARG A 176 -5.90 -11.15 -1.99
N ARG A 177 -5.64 -12.15 -2.82
CA ARG A 177 -5.07 -11.95 -4.15
C ARG A 177 -6.13 -12.24 -5.22
N LEU A 178 -6.35 -11.25 -6.09
CA LEU A 178 -7.24 -11.37 -7.24
C LEU A 178 -6.43 -11.12 -8.50
N THR A 179 -6.34 -12.12 -9.37
CA THR A 179 -5.73 -11.97 -10.70
C THR A 179 -6.81 -11.72 -11.74
N LYS A 180 -6.45 -11.16 -12.89
CA LYS A 180 -7.43 -10.95 -13.98
C LYS A 180 -8.04 -12.27 -14.45
N GLU A 181 -7.25 -13.32 -14.42
CA GLU A 181 -7.65 -14.68 -14.82
C GLU A 181 -8.68 -15.31 -13.88
N SER A 182 -8.66 -14.90 -12.61
CA SER A 182 -9.60 -15.40 -11.59
C SER A 182 -10.93 -14.64 -11.55
N LEU A 183 -11.06 -13.54 -12.30
CA LEU A 183 -12.25 -12.71 -12.29
C LEU A 183 -13.27 -13.24 -13.31
N VAL A 184 -14.47 -13.54 -12.81
CA VAL A 184 -15.58 -14.03 -13.61
C VAL A 184 -16.76 -13.06 -13.53
N LYS A 185 -17.62 -13.06 -14.57
CA LYS A 185 -18.90 -12.37 -14.55
C LYS A 185 -19.91 -13.17 -13.71
N PHE A 186 -21.10 -12.61 -13.48
CA PHE A 186 -22.18 -13.29 -12.75
C PHE A 186 -22.66 -14.59 -13.40
N ASP A 187 -22.49 -14.74 -14.71
CA ASP A 187 -22.80 -15.95 -15.46
C ASP A 187 -21.69 -17.02 -15.44
N GLY A 188 -20.58 -16.76 -14.70
CA GLY A 188 -19.43 -17.65 -14.60
C GLY A 188 -18.43 -17.54 -15.75
N THR A 189 -18.69 -16.72 -16.76
CA THR A 189 -17.73 -16.52 -17.87
C THR A 189 -16.57 -15.62 -17.44
N PRO A 190 -15.34 -15.82 -17.99
CA PRO A 190 -14.19 -14.96 -17.69
C PRO A 190 -14.51 -13.48 -17.95
N LEU A 191 -14.13 -12.59 -17.01
CA LEU A 191 -14.31 -11.14 -17.17
C LEU A 191 -13.32 -10.55 -18.17
N PHE A 192 -12.14 -11.14 -18.28
CA PHE A 192 -11.09 -10.72 -19.20
C PHE A 192 -10.75 -11.82 -20.18
N PRO A 193 -10.33 -11.49 -21.42
CA PRO A 193 -9.85 -12.50 -22.37
C PRO A 193 -8.57 -13.16 -21.86
N GLU A 194 -8.29 -14.34 -22.37
CA GLU A 194 -7.06 -15.06 -22.08
C GLU A 194 -5.84 -14.25 -22.51
N ARG A 195 -4.81 -14.28 -21.67
CA ARG A 195 -3.57 -13.54 -21.91
C ARG A 195 -2.61 -14.40 -22.72
N HIS A 196 -2.34 -13.99 -23.96
CA HIS A 196 -1.31 -14.58 -24.79
C HIS A 196 -0.07 -13.70 -24.76
N ALA A 197 1.05 -14.22 -24.24
CA ALA A 197 2.34 -13.53 -24.28
C ALA A 197 3.15 -14.06 -25.46
N HIS A 198 3.51 -13.16 -26.38
CA HIS A 198 4.40 -13.45 -27.49
C HIS A 198 5.72 -12.73 -27.30
N THR A 199 6.83 -13.45 -27.36
CA THR A 199 8.17 -12.87 -27.36
C THR A 199 8.76 -13.00 -28.75
N PRO A 200 8.59 -11.99 -29.63
CA PRO A 200 9.22 -12.03 -30.93
C PRO A 200 10.75 -11.92 -30.76
N THR A 201 11.45 -12.83 -31.40
CA THR A 201 12.91 -12.76 -31.51
C THR A 201 13.28 -12.23 -32.89
N TYR A 202 14.18 -11.28 -32.94
CA TYR A 202 14.76 -10.81 -34.19
C TYR A 202 16.29 -10.96 -34.12
N LYS A 203 16.93 -11.13 -35.30
CA LYS A 203 18.38 -11.10 -35.39
C LYS A 203 18.81 -9.69 -35.73
N LEU A 204 19.75 -9.16 -34.97
CA LEU A 204 20.40 -7.90 -35.28
C LEU A 204 21.13 -8.06 -36.64
N SER A 205 21.08 -7.04 -37.49
CA SER A 205 21.96 -6.95 -38.63
C SER A 205 23.42 -6.78 -38.17
N ASP A 206 24.36 -7.10 -39.05
CA ASP A 206 25.80 -6.99 -38.73
C ASP A 206 26.19 -5.58 -38.26
N GLY A 207 25.57 -4.54 -38.83
CA GLY A 207 25.76 -3.15 -38.41
C GLY A 207 25.20 -2.83 -37.03
N GLU A 208 24.05 -3.38 -36.67
CA GLU A 208 23.45 -3.24 -35.35
C GLU A 208 24.23 -4.03 -34.30
N ALA A 209 24.68 -5.25 -34.62
CA ALA A 209 25.49 -6.08 -33.74
C ALA A 209 26.86 -5.46 -33.41
N ALA A 210 27.40 -4.63 -34.32
CA ALA A 210 28.65 -3.92 -34.06
C ALA A 210 28.51 -2.68 -33.18
N LEU A 211 27.27 -2.21 -32.90
CA LEU A 211 26.96 -1.07 -32.06
C LEU A 211 26.63 -1.47 -30.61
N TYR A 212 26.36 -2.75 -30.37
CA TYR A 212 26.07 -3.35 -29.04
C TYR A 212 27.27 -4.13 -28.51
#